data_bc8b649de159acb36e9aedf0534895c4
#
_entry.id   bc8b649de159acb36e9aedf0534895c4
#
_cell.length_a   1.000
_cell.length_b   1.000
_cell.length_c   1.000
_cell.angle_alpha   90.00
_cell.angle_beta   90.00
_cell.angle_gamma   90.00
#
_symmetry.space_group_name_H-M   'P 1'
#
loop_
_entity.id
_entity.type
_entity.pdbx_description
1 polymer ?
#
loop_
_entity_poly.entity_id
_entity_poly.type
_entity_poly.pdbx_seq_one_letter_code
_entity_poly.pdbx_strand_id
1 'polypeptide(L)'
;MKSFLNLLFLLVSTVLLAQKSFDKEAVVAFQKELNAEYADSVKSPLLKKDLKTFKALDFYPINGNFFVNAKFIRTPDEKPFEMPTTTSRKPMYVKYGEAHFSIDGKKFKVNLYQSLDLKKIEEYKDALFLPFTDLTSGVDSYGGGRYIDLKIPQGDTISID
;
A
#
# COMPACT_ATOMS: atom_id res chain seq x y z
N MET A 1 -7.39 56.09 -34.79
CA MET A 1 -6.56 54.90 -34.48
C MET A 1 -7.07 54.31 -33.19
N LYS A 2 -7.77 53.17 -33.24
CA LYS A 2 -8.33 52.50 -32.08
C LYS A 2 -7.41 51.30 -31.73
N SER A 3 -6.69 51.39 -30.63
CA SER A 3 -5.87 50.31 -30.10
C SER A 3 -6.76 49.23 -29.51
N PHE A 4 -6.75 48.04 -30.11
CA PHE A 4 -7.34 46.84 -29.54
C PHE A 4 -6.32 46.21 -28.55
N LEU A 5 -6.63 46.30 -27.27
CA LEU A 5 -5.86 45.63 -26.21
C LEU A 5 -6.42 44.19 -26.09
N ASN A 6 -5.73 43.22 -26.70
CA ASN A 6 -6.03 41.81 -26.53
C ASN A 6 -5.57 41.34 -25.15
N LEU A 7 -6.50 41.19 -24.22
CA LEU A 7 -6.27 40.56 -22.92
C LEU A 7 -6.31 39.04 -23.09
N LEU A 8 -5.13 38.43 -23.22
CA LEU A 8 -4.96 36.97 -23.26
C LEU A 8 -5.16 36.41 -21.84
N PHE A 9 -6.36 35.87 -21.55
CA PHE A 9 -6.64 35.17 -20.31
C PHE A 9 -5.97 33.79 -20.38
N LEU A 10 -4.82 33.62 -19.70
CA LEU A 10 -4.15 32.33 -19.54
C LEU A 10 -4.92 31.53 -18.47
N LEU A 11 -5.80 30.61 -18.92
CA LEU A 11 -6.47 29.64 -18.05
C LEU A 11 -5.44 28.61 -17.59
N VAL A 12 -4.84 28.83 -16.42
CA VAL A 12 -4.05 27.82 -15.73
C VAL A 12 -5.02 26.85 -15.08
N SER A 13 -5.30 25.74 -15.76
CA SER A 13 -6.05 24.63 -15.18
C SER A 13 -5.14 23.90 -14.18
N THR A 14 -5.25 24.23 -12.90
CA THR A 14 -4.66 23.45 -11.82
C THR A 14 -5.45 22.14 -11.71
N VAL A 15 -4.86 21.04 -12.16
CA VAL A 15 -5.37 19.70 -11.87
C VAL A 15 -5.15 19.47 -10.37
N LEU A 16 -6.18 19.70 -9.56
CA LEU A 16 -6.20 19.25 -8.18
C LEU A 16 -6.29 17.71 -8.21
N LEU A 17 -5.17 17.05 -7.99
CA LEU A 17 -5.18 15.63 -7.67
C LEU A 17 -5.87 15.49 -6.30
N ALA A 18 -7.11 15.01 -6.31
CA ALA A 18 -7.85 14.76 -5.08
C ALA A 18 -7.09 13.72 -4.24
N GLN A 19 -6.61 14.12 -3.08
CA GLN A 19 -6.05 13.18 -2.10
C GLN A 19 -7.17 12.25 -1.64
N LYS A 20 -6.86 10.95 -1.54
CA LYS A 20 -7.79 10.00 -0.92
C LYS A 20 -8.06 10.41 0.53
N SER A 21 -9.29 10.23 0.97
CA SER A 21 -9.69 10.37 2.37
C SER A 21 -9.96 8.98 2.96
N PHE A 22 -9.87 8.85 4.28
CA PHE A 22 -10.27 7.64 4.98
C PHE A 22 -11.74 7.32 4.72
N ASP A 23 -12.02 6.07 4.36
CA ASP A 23 -13.36 5.55 4.07
C ASP A 23 -13.60 4.29 4.91
N LYS A 24 -14.33 4.46 6.02
CA LYS A 24 -14.66 3.38 6.95
C LYS A 24 -15.50 2.28 6.28
N GLU A 25 -16.42 2.65 5.41
CA GLU A 25 -17.28 1.71 4.69
C GLU A 25 -16.46 0.82 3.76
N ALA A 26 -15.47 1.40 3.08
CA ALA A 26 -14.54 0.64 2.25
C ALA A 26 -13.73 -0.38 3.07
N VAL A 27 -13.25 -0.01 4.26
CA VAL A 27 -12.54 -0.93 5.16
C VAL A 27 -13.45 -2.07 5.60
N VAL A 28 -14.71 -1.78 6.00
CA VAL A 28 -15.68 -2.81 6.38
C VAL A 28 -15.98 -3.75 5.21
N ALA A 29 -16.14 -3.22 4.00
CA ALA A 29 -16.36 -4.02 2.79
C ALA A 29 -15.17 -4.95 2.51
N PHE A 30 -13.95 -4.43 2.59
CA PHE A 30 -12.71 -5.21 2.43
C PHE A 30 -12.62 -6.36 3.46
N GLN A 31 -12.86 -6.07 4.76
CA GLN A 31 -12.83 -7.09 5.82
C GLN A 31 -13.86 -8.19 5.57
N LYS A 32 -15.06 -7.83 5.09
CA LYS A 32 -16.12 -8.78 4.74
C LYS A 32 -15.72 -9.66 3.55
N GLU A 33 -15.14 -9.07 2.50
CA GLU A 33 -14.68 -9.79 1.31
C GLU A 33 -13.55 -10.76 1.67
N LEU A 34 -12.57 -10.31 2.46
CA LEU A 34 -11.47 -11.15 2.91
C LEU A 34 -11.96 -12.33 3.78
N ASN A 35 -12.91 -12.11 4.67
CA ASN A 35 -13.54 -13.19 5.44
C ASN A 35 -14.25 -14.21 4.53
N ALA A 36 -14.94 -13.74 3.49
CA ALA A 36 -15.62 -14.61 2.53
C ALA A 36 -14.62 -15.44 1.72
N GLU A 37 -13.49 -14.84 1.30
CA GLU A 37 -12.41 -15.55 0.61
C GLU A 37 -11.78 -16.64 1.49
N TYR A 38 -11.49 -16.31 2.78
CA TYR A 38 -10.94 -17.28 3.72
C TYR A 38 -11.92 -18.40 4.09
N ALA A 39 -13.22 -18.16 4.02
CA ALA A 39 -14.26 -19.17 4.23
C ALA A 39 -14.53 -20.05 2.99
N ASP A 40 -14.06 -19.64 1.81
CA ASP A 40 -14.31 -20.36 0.54
C ASP A 40 -13.53 -21.68 0.51
N SER A 41 -14.21 -22.80 0.27
CA SER A 41 -13.62 -24.13 0.28
C SER A 41 -12.59 -24.39 -0.85
N VAL A 42 -12.59 -23.55 -1.90
CA VAL A 42 -11.73 -23.67 -3.07
C VAL A 42 -10.57 -22.66 -3.03
N LYS A 43 -10.85 -21.42 -2.62
CA LYS A 43 -9.90 -20.29 -2.67
C LYS A 43 -9.13 -20.09 -1.37
N SER A 44 -9.65 -20.60 -0.24
CA SER A 44 -9.08 -20.39 1.07
C SER A 44 -7.61 -20.81 1.15
N PRO A 45 -6.72 -19.94 1.70
CA PRO A 45 -5.34 -20.31 2.00
C PRO A 45 -5.22 -21.22 3.24
N LEU A 46 -6.32 -21.44 3.98
CA LEU A 46 -6.33 -22.24 5.20
C LEU A 46 -6.17 -23.74 4.90
N LEU A 47 -5.54 -24.45 5.82
CA LEU A 47 -5.54 -25.89 5.78
C LEU A 47 -6.98 -26.42 5.95
N LYS A 48 -7.33 -27.53 5.31
CA LYS A 48 -8.68 -28.12 5.36
C LYS A 48 -9.20 -28.36 6.79
N LYS A 49 -8.31 -28.67 7.74
CA LYS A 49 -8.68 -28.86 9.15
C LYS A 49 -9.10 -27.53 9.82
N ASP A 50 -8.41 -26.43 9.49
CA ASP A 50 -8.63 -25.12 10.09
C ASP A 50 -9.86 -24.44 9.46
N LEU A 51 -10.07 -24.66 8.16
CA LEU A 51 -11.24 -24.17 7.44
C LEU A 51 -12.56 -24.67 8.04
N LYS A 52 -12.60 -25.91 8.58
CA LYS A 52 -13.82 -26.46 9.21
C LYS A 52 -14.28 -25.69 10.45
N THR A 53 -13.36 -25.02 11.14
CA THR A 53 -13.62 -24.27 12.37
C THR A 53 -13.51 -22.77 12.17
N PHE A 54 -13.12 -22.33 10.98
CA PHE A 54 -12.98 -20.92 10.65
C PHE A 54 -14.33 -20.20 10.78
N LYS A 55 -14.32 -19.06 11.45
CA LYS A 55 -15.50 -18.19 11.58
C LYS A 55 -15.26 -16.82 10.96
N ALA A 56 -14.15 -16.20 11.31
CA ALA A 56 -13.72 -14.90 10.81
C ALA A 56 -12.25 -14.67 11.15
N LEU A 57 -11.61 -13.77 10.42
CA LEU A 57 -10.31 -13.20 10.77
C LEU A 57 -10.46 -12.23 11.94
N ASP A 58 -9.44 -12.21 12.81
CA ASP A 58 -9.38 -11.30 13.94
C ASP A 58 -8.73 -9.97 13.48
N PHE A 59 -9.56 -9.01 13.13
CA PHE A 59 -9.12 -7.69 12.71
C PHE A 59 -8.95 -6.75 13.89
N TYR A 60 -7.95 -5.88 13.83
CA TYR A 60 -7.86 -4.74 14.73
C TYR A 60 -9.08 -3.82 14.59
N PRO A 61 -9.45 -3.07 15.64
CA PRO A 61 -10.47 -2.05 15.52
C PRO A 61 -10.13 -1.02 14.42
N ILE A 62 -11.11 -0.70 13.62
CA ILE A 62 -10.94 0.29 12.53
C ILE A 62 -10.59 1.65 13.13
N ASN A 63 -9.46 2.22 12.74
CA ASN A 63 -8.97 3.49 13.24
C ASN A 63 -8.38 4.34 12.11
N GLY A 64 -9.09 5.40 11.70
CA GLY A 64 -8.68 6.30 10.63
C GLY A 64 -7.36 7.05 10.87
N ASN A 65 -6.79 7.05 12.10
CA ASN A 65 -5.48 7.64 12.35
C ASN A 65 -4.35 6.89 11.64
N PHE A 66 -4.58 5.65 11.24
CA PHE A 66 -3.60 4.86 10.48
C PHE A 66 -3.73 5.03 8.96
N PHE A 67 -4.81 5.66 8.48
CA PHE A 67 -4.87 6.10 7.09
C PHE A 67 -3.99 7.33 6.91
N VAL A 68 -2.97 7.25 6.07
CA VAL A 68 -2.05 8.37 5.84
C VAL A 68 -1.83 8.64 4.35
N ASN A 69 -1.81 9.92 3.98
CA ASN A 69 -1.30 10.39 2.70
C ASN A 69 0.17 10.76 2.88
N ALA A 70 1.04 9.82 2.54
CA ALA A 70 2.48 9.97 2.72
C ALA A 70 3.12 10.68 1.54
N LYS A 71 4.13 11.51 1.80
CA LYS A 71 5.00 12.05 0.76
C LYS A 71 5.83 10.91 0.17
N PHE A 72 5.68 10.67 -1.13
CA PHE A 72 6.43 9.67 -1.86
C PHE A 72 7.70 10.28 -2.45
N ILE A 73 8.83 9.60 -2.25
CA ILE A 73 10.14 9.98 -2.80
C ILE A 73 10.70 8.79 -3.56
N ARG A 74 10.91 8.97 -4.87
CA ARG A 74 11.50 7.94 -5.74
C ARG A 74 12.98 7.77 -5.45
N THR A 75 13.49 6.52 -5.47
CA THR A 75 14.93 6.20 -5.28
C THR A 75 15.44 5.41 -6.50
N PRO A 76 15.74 6.10 -7.63
CA PRO A 76 16.03 5.44 -8.90
C PRO A 76 17.37 4.70 -8.94
N ASP A 77 18.33 5.10 -8.10
CA ASP A 77 19.72 4.59 -8.13
C ASP A 77 19.96 3.38 -7.23
N GLU A 78 18.89 2.88 -6.60
CA GLU A 78 18.96 1.69 -5.73
C GLU A 78 19.24 0.41 -6.52
N LYS A 79 20.07 -0.45 -5.97
CA LYS A 79 20.43 -1.71 -6.60
C LYS A 79 19.45 -2.82 -6.22
N PRO A 80 19.18 -3.77 -7.16
CA PRO A 80 18.43 -4.98 -6.83
C PRO A 80 19.13 -5.81 -5.75
N PHE A 81 18.31 -6.49 -4.94
CA PHE A 81 18.77 -7.40 -3.90
C PHE A 81 17.81 -8.58 -3.70
N GLU A 82 18.30 -9.65 -3.10
CA GLU A 82 17.48 -10.79 -2.69
C GLU A 82 16.68 -10.41 -1.44
N MET A 83 15.36 -10.36 -1.55
CA MET A 83 14.47 -10.07 -0.42
C MET A 83 14.44 -11.27 0.53
N PRO A 84 14.81 -11.11 1.81
CA PRO A 84 14.63 -12.15 2.80
C PRO A 84 13.15 -12.54 2.94
N THR A 85 12.87 -13.84 2.99
CA THR A 85 11.52 -14.36 3.24
C THR A 85 11.57 -15.38 4.37
N THR A 86 10.41 -15.77 4.90
CA THR A 86 10.28 -16.82 5.91
C THR A 86 10.47 -18.25 5.32
N THR A 87 10.78 -18.34 4.03
CA THR A 87 11.05 -19.60 3.31
C THR A 87 12.46 -19.58 2.71
N SER A 88 12.85 -20.65 2.02
CA SER A 88 14.11 -20.69 1.24
C SER A 88 14.08 -19.82 -0.03
N ARG A 89 12.91 -19.29 -0.41
CA ARG A 89 12.73 -18.44 -1.59
C ARG A 89 13.38 -17.07 -1.36
N LYS A 90 14.16 -16.61 -2.34
CA LYS A 90 14.83 -15.31 -2.33
C LYS A 90 14.48 -14.52 -3.58
N PRO A 91 13.28 -13.93 -3.66
CA PRO A 91 12.86 -13.15 -4.81
C PRO A 91 13.67 -11.86 -4.94
N MET A 92 13.92 -11.44 -6.19
CA MET A 92 14.64 -10.21 -6.47
C MET A 92 13.74 -8.99 -6.37
N TYR A 93 14.11 -8.04 -5.53
CA TYR A 93 13.45 -6.75 -5.35
C TYR A 93 14.40 -5.59 -5.55
N VAL A 94 13.83 -4.42 -5.80
CA VAL A 94 14.53 -3.14 -5.74
C VAL A 94 13.76 -2.20 -4.82
N LYS A 95 14.46 -1.41 -4.01
CA LYS A 95 13.84 -0.30 -3.28
C LYS A 95 13.37 0.73 -4.31
N TYR A 96 12.07 0.85 -4.48
CA TYR A 96 11.47 1.72 -5.49
C TYR A 96 11.38 3.16 -5.02
N GLY A 97 11.15 3.35 -3.73
CA GLY A 97 11.02 4.68 -3.13
C GLY A 97 10.81 4.60 -1.63
N GLU A 98 10.55 5.76 -1.05
CA GLU A 98 10.24 5.94 0.36
C GLU A 98 8.91 6.66 0.53
N ALA A 99 8.15 6.30 1.55
CA ALA A 99 6.97 7.03 1.99
C ALA A 99 7.26 7.70 3.34
N HIS A 100 7.08 9.01 3.40
CA HIS A 100 7.32 9.84 4.58
C HIS A 100 6.00 10.40 5.09
N PHE A 101 5.66 10.15 6.35
CA PHE A 101 4.40 10.56 6.96
C PHE A 101 4.54 10.83 8.45
N SER A 102 3.44 11.25 9.08
CA SER A 102 3.37 11.43 10.54
C SER A 102 2.08 10.81 11.07
N ILE A 103 2.16 10.17 12.24
CA ILE A 103 1.02 9.70 13.03
C ILE A 103 1.19 10.28 14.42
N ASP A 104 0.16 10.93 14.96
CA ASP A 104 0.16 11.56 16.29
C ASP A 104 1.39 12.47 16.53
N GLY A 105 1.78 13.23 15.50
CA GLY A 105 2.93 14.14 15.55
C GLY A 105 4.30 13.48 15.44
N LYS A 106 4.40 12.16 15.44
CA LYS A 106 5.64 11.41 15.23
C LYS A 106 5.87 11.19 13.75
N LYS A 107 7.10 11.45 13.30
CA LYS A 107 7.51 11.26 11.90
C LYS A 107 7.95 9.82 11.66
N PHE A 108 7.50 9.26 10.55
CA PHE A 108 7.84 7.93 10.09
C PHE A 108 8.36 7.97 8.66
N LYS A 109 9.19 6.98 8.34
CA LYS A 109 9.67 6.69 7.00
C LYS A 109 9.63 5.20 6.79
N VAL A 110 9.01 4.76 5.69
CA VAL A 110 8.99 3.36 5.27
C VAL A 110 9.50 3.20 3.85
N ASN A 111 10.11 2.06 3.55
CA ASN A 111 10.60 1.76 2.22
C ASN A 111 9.52 1.02 1.42
N LEU A 112 9.43 1.35 0.15
CA LEU A 112 8.56 0.72 -0.83
C LEU A 112 9.41 -0.07 -1.81
N TYR A 113 9.07 -1.33 -2.02
CA TYR A 113 9.83 -2.23 -2.87
C TYR A 113 9.04 -2.65 -4.10
N GLN A 114 9.72 -2.93 -5.20
CA GLN A 114 9.13 -3.49 -6.40
C GLN A 114 9.79 -4.84 -6.71
N SER A 115 8.99 -5.87 -6.92
CA SER A 115 9.48 -7.19 -7.37
C SER A 115 9.88 -7.10 -8.84
N LEU A 116 11.09 -7.55 -9.15
CA LEU A 116 11.58 -7.57 -10.54
C LEU A 116 10.92 -8.66 -11.39
N ASP A 117 10.32 -9.67 -10.76
CA ASP A 117 9.58 -10.70 -11.47
C ASP A 117 8.14 -10.30 -11.71
N LEU A 118 7.43 -9.79 -10.69
CA LEU A 118 6.05 -9.33 -10.84
C LEU A 118 5.95 -8.14 -11.80
N LYS A 119 6.94 -7.25 -11.82
CA LYS A 119 6.99 -6.12 -12.77
C LYS A 119 6.91 -6.54 -14.24
N LYS A 120 7.26 -7.77 -14.59
CA LYS A 120 7.19 -8.29 -15.96
C LYS A 120 5.77 -8.72 -16.36
N ILE A 121 4.87 -8.85 -15.39
CA ILE A 121 3.48 -9.25 -15.57
C ILE A 121 2.64 -7.98 -15.65
N GLU A 122 1.87 -7.81 -16.73
CA GLU A 122 1.11 -6.58 -17.01
C GLU A 122 0.20 -6.16 -15.84
N GLU A 123 -0.46 -7.13 -15.19
CA GLU A 123 -1.34 -6.91 -14.05
C GLU A 123 -0.63 -6.33 -12.82
N TYR A 124 0.67 -6.67 -12.63
CA TYR A 124 1.46 -6.30 -11.44
C TYR A 124 2.61 -5.34 -11.74
N LYS A 125 2.68 -4.77 -12.92
CA LYS A 125 3.79 -3.89 -13.35
C LYS A 125 3.96 -2.64 -12.48
N ASP A 126 2.88 -2.18 -11.90
CA ASP A 126 2.79 -1.02 -11.00
C ASP A 126 2.68 -1.40 -9.51
N ALA A 127 2.77 -2.70 -9.16
CA ALA A 127 2.68 -3.16 -7.79
C ALA A 127 3.91 -2.76 -6.97
N LEU A 128 3.65 -2.27 -5.76
CA LEU A 128 4.64 -1.98 -4.73
C LEU A 128 4.34 -2.79 -3.47
N PHE A 129 5.37 -3.24 -2.82
CA PHE A 129 5.34 -4.03 -1.58
C PHE A 129 5.90 -3.20 -0.44
N LEU A 130 5.12 -3.02 0.62
CA LEU A 130 5.51 -2.32 1.84
C LEU A 130 5.53 -3.31 3.01
N PRO A 131 6.67 -4.00 3.28
CA PRO A 131 6.82 -4.81 4.47
C PRO A 131 7.15 -3.93 5.68
N PHE A 132 6.60 -4.27 6.84
CA PHE A 132 6.89 -3.57 8.09
C PHE A 132 6.75 -4.48 9.30
N THR A 133 7.43 -4.09 10.36
CA THR A 133 7.25 -4.61 11.71
C THR A 133 6.93 -3.46 12.66
N ASP A 134 6.23 -3.75 13.72
CA ASP A 134 5.93 -2.82 14.80
C ASP A 134 5.92 -3.54 16.16
N LEU A 135 5.49 -2.84 17.22
CA LEU A 135 5.45 -3.39 18.57
C LEU A 135 4.46 -4.55 18.76
N THR A 136 3.55 -4.77 17.81
CA THR A 136 2.61 -5.91 17.85
C THR A 136 3.22 -7.17 17.23
N SER A 137 4.31 -7.04 16.46
CA SER A 137 4.93 -8.17 15.76
C SER A 137 5.52 -9.19 16.75
N GLY A 138 5.01 -10.42 16.69
CA GLY A 138 5.38 -11.50 17.60
C GLY A 138 4.64 -11.49 18.94
N VAL A 139 3.72 -10.55 19.16
CA VAL A 139 2.82 -10.46 20.33
C VAL A 139 1.38 -10.67 19.87
N ASP A 140 0.80 -9.69 19.19
CA ASP A 140 -0.59 -9.70 18.71
C ASP A 140 -0.67 -10.02 17.21
N SER A 141 0.45 -9.89 16.48
CA SER A 141 0.52 -10.17 15.05
C SER A 141 1.70 -11.08 14.72
N TYR A 142 1.78 -11.56 13.47
CA TYR A 142 2.81 -12.48 13.03
C TYR A 142 4.22 -11.90 13.23
N GLY A 143 5.11 -12.68 13.85
CA GLY A 143 6.48 -12.25 14.20
C GLY A 143 7.38 -11.93 13.01
N GLY A 144 7.09 -12.48 11.82
CA GLY A 144 7.79 -12.17 10.58
C GLY A 144 7.41 -10.82 9.96
N GLY A 145 6.51 -10.07 10.59
CA GLY A 145 6.00 -8.79 10.12
C GLY A 145 4.72 -8.92 9.28
N ARG A 146 4.25 -7.78 8.84
CA ARG A 146 3.08 -7.60 7.98
C ARG A 146 3.49 -6.87 6.71
N TYR A 147 2.60 -6.76 5.76
CA TYR A 147 2.85 -5.98 4.54
C TYR A 147 1.56 -5.35 4.03
N ILE A 148 1.73 -4.34 3.22
CA ILE A 148 0.67 -3.68 2.49
C ILE A 148 1.05 -3.69 1.02
N ASP A 149 0.14 -4.13 0.16
CA ASP A 149 0.28 -4.04 -1.28
C ASP A 149 -0.24 -2.68 -1.74
N LEU A 150 0.59 -1.98 -2.50
CA LEU A 150 0.33 -0.63 -2.98
C LEU A 150 0.56 -0.58 -4.50
N LYS A 151 0.24 0.54 -5.11
CA LYS A 151 0.56 0.83 -6.51
C LYS A 151 1.45 2.05 -6.62
N ILE A 152 2.23 2.10 -7.69
CA ILE A 152 3.05 3.28 -8.02
C ILE A 152 2.13 4.49 -8.14
N PRO A 153 2.34 5.55 -7.33
CA PRO A 153 1.52 6.74 -7.40
C PRO A 153 1.83 7.53 -8.68
N GLN A 154 0.83 8.27 -9.18
CA GLN A 154 1.00 9.17 -10.35
C GLN A 154 1.69 10.48 -10.00
N GLY A 155 1.88 10.79 -8.72
CA GLY A 155 2.48 12.02 -8.22
C GLY A 155 3.45 11.75 -7.07
N ASP A 156 3.60 12.73 -6.19
CA ASP A 156 4.48 12.71 -5.03
C ASP A 156 3.77 12.30 -3.72
N THR A 157 2.56 11.78 -3.82
CA THR A 157 1.75 11.36 -2.67
C THR A 157 1.27 9.92 -2.86
N ILE A 158 1.42 9.09 -1.83
CA ILE A 158 0.91 7.73 -1.77
C ILE A 158 0.03 7.56 -0.53
N SER A 159 -1.19 7.03 -0.72
CA SER A 159 -2.09 6.72 0.40
C SER A 159 -1.76 5.32 0.93
N ILE A 160 -1.63 5.22 2.24
CA ILE A 160 -1.38 3.97 2.99
C ILE A 160 -2.55 3.80 3.95
N ASP A 161 -3.25 2.65 3.85
CA ASP A 161 -4.40 2.28 4.66
C ASP A 161 -4.19 0.90 5.26
#